data_93b2a26ed74b70581fb50060b597ccec
#
_entry.id   93b2a26ed74b70581fb50060b597ccec
#
_cell.length_a   1.000
_cell.length_b   1.000
_cell.length_c   1.000
_cell.angle_alpha   90.00
_cell.angle_beta   90.00
_cell.angle_gamma   90.00
#
_symmetry.space_group_name_H-M   'P 1'
#
loop_
_entity.id
_entity.type
_entity.pdbx_description
1 polymer ?
#
loop_
_entity_poly.entity_id
_entity_poly.type
_entity_poly.pdbx_seq_one_letter_code
_entity_poly.pdbx_strand_id
1 'polypeptide(L)'
;GVWVHGDGQGEVLNFQLRCPEHVVAGIGEHYVVVDFTGWSYFELIESEGERHANYSWPYGDIYQIYRENIDYKQIEKFNIWINNLPANGTVKCYLSPVRATPLVKAKIRNPRLTVADRTLLLPVEMESGSYLEFNFATDCKVFGPAGAFLQDVKIAGAAPTLAAGENQFRFECDHPPGVNPRVRITTSTFGTPLGC
;
A
#
# COMPACT_ATOMS: atom_id res chain seq x y z
N GLY A 1 -14.24 -2.28 0.54
CA GLY A 1 -14.08 -1.17 1.49
C GLY A 1 -15.00 -1.28 2.69
N VAL A 2 -14.59 -0.66 3.77
CA VAL A 2 -15.30 -0.67 5.05
C VAL A 2 -15.13 0.67 5.76
N TRP A 3 -16.20 1.16 6.39
CA TRP A 3 -16.10 2.23 7.37
C TRP A 3 -15.88 1.63 8.75
N VAL A 4 -14.95 2.20 9.50
CA VAL A 4 -14.64 1.84 10.88
C VAL A 4 -14.86 3.07 11.76
N HIS A 5 -15.62 2.92 12.82
CA HIS A 5 -15.71 3.91 13.87
C HIS A 5 -14.81 3.48 15.02
N GLY A 6 -13.78 4.24 15.26
CA GLY A 6 -12.80 3.98 16.31
C GLY A 6 -13.08 4.76 17.58
N ASP A 7 -12.52 4.26 18.67
CA ASP A 7 -12.50 4.91 19.99
C ASP A 7 -11.09 5.38 20.41
N GLY A 8 -10.09 5.16 19.54
CA GLY A 8 -8.72 5.64 19.74
C GLY A 8 -7.87 4.84 20.71
N GLN A 9 -8.27 3.61 21.07
CA GLN A 9 -7.54 2.80 22.04
C GLN A 9 -6.35 2.02 21.45
N GLY A 10 -6.20 2.01 20.13
CA GLY A 10 -5.05 1.41 19.45
C GLY A 10 -5.16 -0.10 19.22
N GLU A 11 -6.33 -0.68 19.40
CA GLU A 11 -6.57 -2.04 18.97
C GLU A 11 -6.38 -2.20 17.46
N VAL A 12 -6.07 -3.41 17.03
CA VAL A 12 -5.81 -3.73 15.63
C VAL A 12 -6.92 -4.62 15.09
N LEU A 13 -7.63 -4.13 14.09
CA LEU A 13 -8.56 -4.93 13.30
C LEU A 13 -7.79 -5.61 12.17
N ASN A 14 -7.98 -6.92 12.02
CA ASN A 14 -7.48 -7.66 10.88
C ASN A 14 -8.67 -8.17 10.06
N PHE A 15 -8.77 -7.70 8.84
CA PHE A 15 -9.73 -8.18 7.85
C PHE A 15 -9.05 -9.21 6.97
N GLN A 16 -9.36 -10.48 7.20
CA GLN A 16 -8.77 -11.59 6.49
C GLN A 16 -9.71 -12.11 5.41
N LEU A 17 -9.26 -12.10 4.17
CA LEU A 17 -9.92 -12.70 3.03
C LEU A 17 -9.28 -14.04 2.70
N ARG A 18 -10.10 -15.04 2.38
CA ARG A 18 -9.62 -16.38 2.04
C ARG A 18 -10.26 -16.88 0.75
N CYS A 19 -9.41 -17.38 -0.15
CA CYS A 19 -9.79 -18.10 -1.36
C CYS A 19 -9.74 -19.62 -1.12
N PRO A 20 -10.34 -20.45 -2.01
CA PRO A 20 -10.41 -21.91 -1.85
C PRO A 20 -9.07 -22.63 -1.84
N GLU A 21 -8.07 -22.06 -2.46
CA GLU A 21 -6.82 -22.72 -2.72
C GLU A 21 -5.84 -22.55 -1.55
N HIS A 22 -5.45 -23.65 -0.96
CA HIS A 22 -4.35 -23.83 -0.02
C HIS A 22 -4.52 -23.37 1.44
N VAL A 23 -3.85 -24.09 2.31
CA VAL A 23 -3.78 -23.81 3.76
C VAL A 23 -3.03 -22.49 4.04
N VAL A 24 -2.16 -22.05 3.13
CA VAL A 24 -1.31 -20.87 3.28
C VAL A 24 -1.51 -19.87 2.14
N ALA A 25 -1.57 -20.34 0.91
CA ALA A 25 -1.86 -19.51 -0.26
C ALA A 25 -3.34 -19.11 -0.29
N GLY A 26 -3.65 -17.98 -0.87
CA GLY A 26 -5.01 -17.46 -0.95
C GLY A 26 -5.54 -16.83 0.33
N ILE A 27 -4.65 -16.43 1.24
CA ILE A 27 -4.96 -15.67 2.44
C ILE A 27 -4.38 -14.27 2.33
N GLY A 28 -5.23 -13.25 2.34
CA GLY A 28 -4.83 -11.85 2.40
C GLY A 28 -5.33 -11.19 3.67
N GLU A 29 -4.45 -10.57 4.41
CA GLU A 29 -4.73 -9.90 5.66
C GLU A 29 -4.55 -8.39 5.51
N HIS A 30 -5.53 -7.63 5.99
CA HIS A 30 -5.56 -6.18 5.94
C HIS A 30 -5.73 -5.65 7.35
N TYR A 31 -4.80 -4.83 7.79
CA TYR A 31 -4.75 -4.32 9.15
C TYR A 31 -5.20 -2.86 9.21
N VAL A 32 -6.01 -2.56 10.21
CA VAL A 32 -6.41 -1.22 10.59
C VAL A 32 -6.09 -1.02 12.05
N VAL A 33 -5.16 -0.13 12.37
CA VAL A 33 -4.92 0.32 13.73
C VAL A 33 -5.99 1.34 14.09
N VAL A 34 -6.73 1.11 15.17
CA VAL A 34 -7.82 1.97 15.61
C VAL A 34 -7.27 3.01 16.62
N ASP A 35 -6.35 3.84 16.16
CA ASP A 35 -5.75 4.95 16.92
C ASP A 35 -6.45 6.30 16.67
N PHE A 36 -7.61 6.26 16.04
CA PHE A 36 -8.46 7.39 15.70
C PHE A 36 -9.82 7.31 16.36
N THR A 37 -10.50 8.44 16.49
CA THR A 37 -11.88 8.53 16.97
C THR A 37 -12.84 8.93 15.85
N GLY A 38 -14.06 8.36 15.88
CA GLY A 38 -15.07 8.62 14.84
C GLY A 38 -14.93 7.71 13.63
N TRP A 39 -15.65 8.04 12.54
CA TRP A 39 -15.71 7.24 11.34
C TRP A 39 -14.56 7.53 10.38
N SER A 40 -13.86 6.48 9.94
CA SER A 40 -12.86 6.50 8.88
C SER A 40 -13.11 5.39 7.86
N TYR A 41 -12.84 5.67 6.60
CA TYR A 41 -13.00 4.71 5.51
C TYR A 41 -11.70 4.04 5.15
N PHE A 42 -11.73 2.72 5.03
CA PHE A 42 -10.59 1.89 4.64
C PHE A 42 -10.91 1.06 3.41
N GLU A 43 -10.00 1.03 2.49
CA GLU A 43 -10.06 0.13 1.34
C GLU A 43 -9.16 -1.08 1.61
N LEU A 44 -9.76 -2.25 1.51
CA LEU A 44 -9.09 -3.54 1.68
C LEU A 44 -8.69 -4.03 0.29
N ILE A 45 -7.58 -3.53 -0.19
CA ILE A 45 -6.97 -3.99 -1.45
C ILE A 45 -5.89 -5.01 -1.16
N GLU A 46 -5.24 -5.54 -2.20
CA GLU A 46 -4.14 -6.50 -2.03
C GLU A 46 -3.22 -6.09 -0.89
N SER A 47 -2.93 -7.05 -0.02
CA SER A 47 -2.06 -6.85 1.12
C SER A 47 -0.70 -6.35 0.64
N GLU A 48 -0.42 -5.10 0.95
CA GLU A 48 0.77 -4.43 0.46
C GLU A 48 1.99 -4.89 1.23
N GLY A 49 2.90 -5.54 0.57
CA GLY A 49 4.29 -5.76 0.92
C GLY A 49 4.64 -5.83 2.42
N GLU A 50 5.51 -4.98 2.89
CA GLU A 50 6.16 -5.07 4.21
C GLU A 50 5.45 -4.33 5.35
N ARG A 51 4.17 -4.00 5.20
CA ARG A 51 3.42 -3.22 6.24
C ARG A 51 3.36 -3.91 7.61
N HIS A 52 3.64 -5.21 7.70
CA HIS A 52 3.71 -5.89 9.00
C HIS A 52 4.75 -5.29 9.94
N ALA A 53 5.82 -4.69 9.43
CA ALA A 53 6.82 -4.00 10.24
C ALA A 53 6.26 -2.78 11.00
N ASN A 54 5.11 -2.25 10.56
CA ASN A 54 4.46 -1.10 11.18
C ASN A 54 3.57 -1.48 12.36
N TYR A 55 3.35 -2.77 12.61
CA TYR A 55 2.48 -3.24 13.69
C TYR A 55 3.30 -3.76 14.86
N SER A 56 2.97 -3.27 16.06
CA SER A 56 3.52 -3.80 17.30
C SER A 56 2.67 -4.96 17.79
N TRP A 57 3.24 -6.15 17.85
CA TRP A 57 2.58 -7.34 18.32
C TRP A 57 2.90 -7.60 19.79
N PRO A 58 1.90 -7.89 20.66
CA PRO A 58 2.12 -8.04 22.10
C PRO A 58 3.02 -9.22 22.48
N TYR A 59 3.23 -10.17 21.57
CA TYR A 59 3.99 -11.40 21.82
C TYR A 59 5.24 -11.55 20.94
N GLY A 60 5.75 -10.45 20.40
CA GLY A 60 6.95 -10.46 19.53
C GLY A 60 6.69 -11.03 18.14
N ASP A 61 7.70 -11.62 17.55
CA ASP A 61 7.78 -11.96 16.12
C ASP A 61 7.12 -13.29 15.74
N ILE A 62 6.33 -13.87 16.62
CA ILE A 62 5.75 -15.22 16.40
C ILE A 62 4.59 -15.17 15.40
N TYR A 63 3.99 -14.01 15.20
CA TYR A 63 2.85 -13.89 14.29
C TYR A 63 3.32 -13.60 12.87
N GLN A 64 2.92 -14.46 11.94
CA GLN A 64 3.15 -14.26 10.51
C GLN A 64 1.91 -13.66 9.85
N ILE A 65 2.14 -12.62 9.06
CA ILE A 65 1.10 -11.98 8.26
C ILE A 65 1.03 -12.64 6.89
N TYR A 66 -0.16 -13.09 6.51
CA TYR A 66 -0.38 -13.70 5.21
C TYR A 66 -0.68 -12.64 4.15
N ARG A 67 0.08 -12.69 3.05
CA ARG A 67 0.05 -11.70 1.95
C ARG A 67 0.02 -12.38 0.60
N GLU A 68 -0.65 -13.47 0.53
CA GLU A 68 -0.83 -14.18 -0.71
C GLU A 68 -1.78 -13.43 -1.63
N ASN A 69 -1.61 -13.63 -2.93
CA ASN A 69 -2.53 -13.08 -3.92
C ASN A 69 -3.94 -13.60 -3.68
N ILE A 70 -4.89 -12.69 -3.66
CA ILE A 70 -6.29 -13.00 -3.46
C ILE A 70 -7.03 -12.94 -4.79
N ASP A 71 -7.70 -14.01 -5.16
CA ASP A 71 -8.71 -13.95 -6.21
C ASP A 71 -10.02 -13.41 -5.64
N TYR A 72 -10.24 -12.12 -5.79
CA TYR A 72 -11.46 -11.45 -5.32
C TYR A 72 -12.75 -11.98 -5.97
N LYS A 73 -12.67 -12.81 -7.03
CA LYS A 73 -13.83 -13.46 -7.63
C LYS A 73 -14.20 -14.76 -6.92
N GLN A 74 -13.33 -15.27 -6.08
CA GLN A 74 -13.46 -16.56 -5.41
C GLN A 74 -13.28 -16.47 -3.89
N ILE A 75 -13.75 -15.41 -3.27
CA ILE A 75 -13.70 -15.28 -1.81
C ILE A 75 -14.66 -16.28 -1.18
N GLU A 76 -14.15 -17.21 -0.40
CA GLU A 76 -14.93 -18.19 0.37
C GLU A 76 -15.20 -17.75 1.79
N LYS A 77 -14.22 -17.11 2.42
CA LYS A 77 -14.32 -16.71 3.82
C LYS A 77 -13.83 -15.30 4.02
N PHE A 78 -14.52 -14.62 4.91
CA PHE A 78 -14.15 -13.33 5.43
C PHE A 78 -14.13 -13.41 6.94
N ASN A 79 -12.97 -13.18 7.54
CA ASN A 79 -12.80 -13.19 8.98
C ASN A 79 -12.42 -11.78 9.45
N ILE A 80 -12.91 -11.42 10.63
CA ILE A 80 -12.51 -10.20 11.32
C ILE A 80 -11.90 -10.62 12.65
N TRP A 81 -10.66 -10.18 12.87
CA TRP A 81 -9.96 -10.40 14.13
C TRP A 81 -9.73 -9.07 14.81
N ILE A 82 -9.81 -9.07 16.13
CA ILE A 82 -9.46 -7.92 16.94
C ILE A 82 -8.27 -8.31 17.81
N ASN A 83 -7.18 -7.59 17.63
CA ASN A 83 -5.90 -7.84 18.29
C ASN A 83 -5.46 -6.61 19.09
N ASN A 84 -4.41 -6.75 19.88
CA ASN A 84 -3.80 -5.68 20.67
C ASN A 84 -4.78 -4.97 21.60
N LEU A 85 -5.66 -5.75 22.23
CA LEU A 85 -6.60 -5.22 23.20
C LEU A 85 -5.84 -4.71 24.44
N PRO A 86 -6.17 -3.52 24.96
CA PRO A 86 -5.55 -3.01 26.18
C PRO A 86 -5.85 -3.94 27.37
N ALA A 87 -4.83 -4.20 28.19
CA ALA A 87 -4.89 -5.18 29.28
C ALA A 87 -5.97 -4.86 30.34
N ASN A 88 -6.29 -3.57 30.52
CA ASN A 88 -7.23 -3.09 31.54
C ASN A 88 -8.19 -2.07 30.94
N GLY A 89 -8.86 -2.45 29.86
CA GLY A 89 -9.74 -1.53 29.16
C GLY A 89 -10.87 -2.21 28.41
N THR A 90 -11.76 -1.41 27.88
CA THR A 90 -12.81 -1.83 26.97
C THR A 90 -12.64 -1.05 25.67
N VAL A 91 -12.56 -1.75 24.56
CA VAL A 91 -12.55 -1.13 23.22
C VAL A 91 -13.96 -1.18 22.64
N LYS A 92 -14.29 -0.16 21.85
CA LYS A 92 -15.55 -0.09 21.11
C LYS A 92 -15.27 0.35 19.69
N CYS A 93 -15.41 -0.56 18.76
CA CYS A 93 -15.43 -0.22 17.36
C CYS A 93 -16.75 -0.62 16.70
N TYR A 94 -17.19 0.16 15.71
CA TYR A 94 -18.34 -0.18 14.89
C TYR A 94 -17.89 -0.29 13.44
N LEU A 95 -18.46 -1.25 12.75
CA LEU A 95 -18.14 -1.51 11.36
C LEU A 95 -19.39 -1.30 10.49
N SER A 96 -19.23 -0.65 9.36
CA SER A 96 -20.26 -0.73 8.32
C SER A 96 -20.27 -2.13 7.69
N PRO A 97 -21.29 -2.48 6.92
CA PRO A 97 -21.17 -3.62 6.02
C PRO A 97 -19.93 -3.50 5.14
N VAL A 98 -19.14 -4.56 5.05
CA VAL A 98 -18.02 -4.64 4.11
C VAL A 98 -18.58 -4.79 2.71
N ARG A 99 -18.10 -4.00 1.77
CA ARG A 99 -18.60 -3.97 0.39
C ARG A 99 -17.49 -4.29 -0.59
N ALA A 100 -17.78 -5.16 -1.55
CA ALA A 100 -16.98 -5.26 -2.75
C ALA A 100 -17.27 -4.02 -3.61
N THR A 101 -16.24 -3.26 -3.92
CA THR A 101 -16.34 -2.08 -4.78
C THR A 101 -15.72 -2.40 -6.15
N PRO A 102 -16.28 -1.88 -7.25
CA PRO A 102 -15.71 -2.14 -8.56
C PRO A 102 -14.32 -1.50 -8.65
N LEU A 103 -13.38 -2.22 -9.27
CA LEU A 103 -12.09 -1.66 -9.65
C LEU A 103 -12.30 -0.74 -10.86
N VAL A 104 -12.01 0.52 -10.69
CA VAL A 104 -12.05 1.51 -11.77
C VAL A 104 -10.62 1.71 -12.28
N LYS A 105 -10.40 1.35 -13.55
CA LYS A 105 -9.15 1.70 -14.23
C LYS A 105 -9.15 3.20 -14.51
N ALA A 106 -8.12 3.86 -14.08
CA ALA A 106 -7.95 5.29 -14.26
C ALA A 106 -6.59 5.61 -14.85
N LYS A 107 -6.49 6.80 -15.46
CA LYS A 107 -5.25 7.37 -15.91
C LYS A 107 -4.83 8.47 -14.96
N ILE A 108 -3.56 8.49 -14.64
CA ILE A 108 -2.91 9.59 -13.94
C ILE A 108 -1.94 10.30 -14.87
N ARG A 109 -1.67 11.57 -14.59
CA ARG A 109 -0.70 12.37 -15.35
C ARG A 109 0.25 13.06 -14.40
N ASN A 110 1.43 13.34 -14.93
CA ASN A 110 2.42 14.15 -14.24
C ASN A 110 2.68 13.68 -12.80
N PRO A 111 2.99 12.38 -12.55
CA PRO A 111 3.37 11.95 -11.22
C PRO A 111 4.52 12.80 -10.68
N ARG A 112 4.40 13.19 -9.42
CA ARG A 112 5.41 13.96 -8.68
C ARG A 112 5.79 13.20 -7.42
N LEU A 113 7.07 13.04 -7.21
CA LEU A 113 7.62 12.44 -6.01
C LEU A 113 8.48 13.46 -5.29
N THR A 114 8.10 13.82 -4.09
CA THR A 114 8.87 14.73 -3.24
C THR A 114 9.50 13.97 -2.09
N VAL A 115 10.80 14.19 -1.90
CA VAL A 115 11.56 13.72 -0.73
C VAL A 115 12.34 14.90 -0.19
N ALA A 116 12.14 15.22 1.08
CA ALA A 116 12.63 16.43 1.70
C ALA A 116 12.19 17.69 0.92
N ASP A 117 13.14 18.45 0.37
CA ASP A 117 12.92 19.67 -0.41
C ASP A 117 12.97 19.46 -1.94
N ARG A 118 13.17 18.21 -2.38
CA ARG A 118 13.37 17.90 -3.80
C ARG A 118 12.14 17.24 -4.39
N THR A 119 11.65 17.76 -5.49
CA THR A 119 10.53 17.21 -6.26
C THR A 119 11.01 16.74 -7.61
N LEU A 120 10.80 15.46 -7.88
CA LEU A 120 10.94 14.83 -9.18
C LEU A 120 9.59 14.85 -9.88
N LEU A 121 9.50 15.53 -11.00
CA LEU A 121 8.33 15.51 -11.87
C LEU A 121 8.57 14.55 -13.04
N LEU A 122 7.60 13.70 -13.29
CA LEU A 122 7.58 12.71 -14.35
C LEU A 122 6.48 13.07 -15.35
N PRO A 123 6.79 13.81 -16.44
CA PRO A 123 5.79 14.29 -17.40
C PRO A 123 5.30 13.15 -18.29
N VAL A 124 4.42 12.33 -17.77
CA VAL A 124 3.91 11.13 -18.44
C VAL A 124 2.46 10.87 -18.04
N GLU A 125 1.70 10.23 -18.92
CA GLU A 125 0.41 9.62 -18.61
C GLU A 125 0.61 8.13 -18.34
N MET A 126 0.05 7.63 -17.24
CA MET A 126 0.12 6.23 -16.85
C MET A 126 -1.29 5.68 -16.60
N GLU A 127 -1.51 4.44 -17.01
CA GLU A 127 -2.75 3.70 -16.75
C GLU A 127 -2.61 2.84 -15.49
N SER A 128 -3.74 2.47 -14.90
CA SER A 128 -3.77 1.53 -13.78
C SER A 128 -3.04 0.23 -14.11
N GLY A 129 -2.13 -0.19 -13.22
CA GLY A 129 -1.28 -1.36 -13.37
C GLY A 129 0.04 -1.12 -14.10
N SER A 130 0.22 0.04 -14.73
CA SER A 130 1.53 0.43 -15.28
C SER A 130 2.51 0.76 -14.16
N TYR A 131 3.78 0.56 -14.42
CA TYR A 131 4.84 0.94 -13.49
C TYR A 131 5.94 1.75 -14.16
N LEU A 132 6.70 2.46 -13.35
CA LEU A 132 7.79 3.31 -13.79
C LEU A 132 9.07 2.86 -13.09
N GLU A 133 10.14 2.71 -13.85
CA GLU A 133 11.49 2.48 -13.35
C GLU A 133 12.31 3.76 -13.50
N PHE A 134 12.83 4.25 -12.40
CA PHE A 134 13.74 5.38 -12.36
C PHE A 134 15.08 4.93 -11.79
N ASN A 135 16.09 4.79 -12.63
CA ASN A 135 17.45 4.42 -12.21
C ASN A 135 18.30 5.67 -11.98
N PHE A 136 18.24 6.63 -12.91
CA PHE A 136 18.94 7.93 -12.82
C PHE A 136 18.29 8.92 -13.81
N ALA A 137 18.77 10.15 -13.81
CA ALA A 137 18.12 11.26 -14.53
C ALA A 137 17.93 11.04 -16.05
N THR A 138 18.77 10.20 -16.66
CA THR A 138 18.69 9.86 -18.10
C THR A 138 18.14 8.46 -18.36
N ASP A 139 17.74 7.74 -17.34
CA ASP A 139 17.17 6.39 -17.44
C ASP A 139 15.91 6.28 -16.58
N CYS A 140 14.81 6.73 -17.18
CA CYS A 140 13.48 6.64 -16.60
C CYS A 140 12.52 6.10 -17.66
N LYS A 141 11.84 5.01 -17.35
CA LYS A 141 11.03 4.25 -18.32
C LYS A 141 9.68 3.87 -17.73
N VAL A 142 8.66 3.86 -18.58
CA VAL A 142 7.33 3.34 -18.25
C VAL A 142 7.11 2.00 -18.91
N PHE A 143 6.55 1.10 -18.14
CA PHE A 143 6.15 -0.24 -18.55
C PHE A 143 4.66 -0.46 -18.31
N GLY A 144 4.05 -1.26 -19.16
CA GLY A 144 2.67 -1.73 -18.97
C GLY A 144 2.58 -2.83 -17.92
N PRO A 145 1.35 -3.24 -17.55
CA PRO A 145 1.12 -4.22 -16.48
C PRO A 145 1.80 -5.57 -16.71
N ALA A 146 2.04 -5.94 -17.96
CA ALA A 146 2.71 -7.19 -18.34
C ALA A 146 4.22 -7.03 -18.56
N GLY A 147 4.82 -5.91 -18.17
CA GLY A 147 6.24 -5.65 -18.34
C GLY A 147 6.65 -5.16 -19.72
N ALA A 148 5.70 -4.89 -20.62
CA ALA A 148 6.02 -4.34 -21.94
C ALA A 148 6.50 -2.89 -21.79
N PHE A 149 7.67 -2.59 -22.37
CA PHE A 149 8.18 -1.22 -22.47
C PHE A 149 7.20 -0.36 -23.27
N LEU A 150 6.86 0.80 -22.74
CA LEU A 150 5.95 1.75 -23.38
C LEU A 150 6.68 2.98 -23.89
N GLN A 151 7.45 3.64 -23.04
CA GLN A 151 8.18 4.85 -23.42
C GLN A 151 9.27 5.24 -22.42
N ASP A 152 10.23 6.03 -22.90
CA ASP A 152 11.16 6.76 -22.04
C ASP A 152 10.48 8.03 -21.48
N VAL A 153 10.88 8.41 -20.27
CA VAL A 153 10.38 9.62 -19.60
C VAL A 153 11.52 10.61 -19.38
N LYS A 154 11.39 11.78 -19.99
CA LYS A 154 12.30 12.88 -19.67
C LYS A 154 11.85 13.53 -18.38
N ILE A 155 12.58 13.29 -17.32
CA ILE A 155 12.27 13.86 -16.02
C ILE A 155 12.42 15.38 -15.99
N ALA A 156 11.71 16.03 -15.09
CA ALA A 156 11.87 17.44 -14.76
C ALA A 156 12.04 17.62 -13.24
N GLY A 157 12.69 18.70 -12.84
CA GLY A 157 13.02 18.94 -11.44
C GLY A 157 14.29 18.22 -10.99
N ALA A 158 14.43 18.02 -9.69
CA ALA A 158 15.61 17.43 -9.08
C ALA A 158 15.34 16.00 -8.65
N ALA A 159 16.22 15.07 -9.06
CA ALA A 159 16.17 13.71 -8.53
C ALA A 159 16.34 13.74 -6.99
N PRO A 160 15.47 13.05 -6.24
CA PRO A 160 15.60 13.00 -4.80
C PRO A 160 16.84 12.21 -4.39
N THR A 161 17.42 12.61 -3.25
CA THR A 161 18.50 11.88 -2.62
C THR A 161 17.99 11.40 -1.27
N LEU A 162 18.18 10.13 -0.97
CA LEU A 162 17.80 9.56 0.32
C LEU A 162 18.91 9.81 1.33
N ALA A 163 18.53 10.28 2.51
CA ALA A 163 19.44 10.37 3.64
C ALA A 163 19.52 9.01 4.36
N ALA A 164 20.54 8.82 5.17
CA ALA A 164 20.58 7.70 6.11
C ALA A 164 19.46 7.86 7.14
N GLY A 165 18.75 6.76 7.44
CA GLY A 165 17.63 6.76 8.36
C GLY A 165 16.28 6.95 7.69
N GLU A 166 15.34 7.57 8.38
CA GLU A 166 13.95 7.75 7.92
C GLU A 166 13.86 8.82 6.83
N ASN A 167 13.12 8.52 5.76
CA ASN A 167 12.84 9.44 4.68
C ASN A 167 11.33 9.48 4.43
N GLN A 168 10.76 10.67 4.36
CA GLN A 168 9.35 10.85 4.02
C GLN A 168 9.19 11.05 2.53
N PHE A 169 8.29 10.25 1.94
CA PHE A 169 7.90 10.34 0.55
C PHE A 169 6.52 10.97 0.43
N ARG A 170 6.38 11.98 -0.41
CA ARG A 170 5.11 12.54 -0.79
C ARG A 170 4.87 12.31 -2.27
N PHE A 171 3.75 11.67 -2.58
CA PHE A 171 3.31 11.43 -3.96
C PHE A 171 2.12 12.32 -4.31
N GLU A 172 2.15 12.90 -5.50
CA GLU A 172 1.06 13.68 -6.08
C GLU A 172 0.97 13.38 -7.57
N CYS A 173 -0.23 13.50 -8.14
CA CYS A 173 -0.44 13.38 -9.59
C CYS A 173 -1.71 14.11 -9.99
N ASP A 174 -1.84 14.37 -11.28
CA ASP A 174 -3.09 14.87 -11.84
C ASP A 174 -3.96 13.65 -12.17
N HIS A 175 -5.21 13.64 -11.73
CA HIS A 175 -6.15 12.53 -11.89
C HIS A 175 -7.58 13.01 -12.11
N PRO A 176 -8.48 12.18 -12.68
CA PRO A 176 -9.88 12.52 -12.82
C PRO A 176 -10.56 12.78 -11.46
N PRO A 177 -11.57 13.65 -11.41
CA PRO A 177 -12.35 13.86 -10.20
C PRO A 177 -12.97 12.56 -9.68
N GLY A 178 -12.98 12.39 -8.37
CA GLY A 178 -13.57 11.19 -7.72
C GLY A 178 -12.71 9.93 -7.80
N VAL A 179 -11.54 9.99 -8.43
CA VAL A 179 -10.54 8.91 -8.39
C VAL A 179 -9.57 9.18 -7.26
N ASN A 180 -9.28 8.15 -6.48
CA ASN A 180 -8.23 8.20 -5.45
C ASN A 180 -7.06 7.31 -5.91
N PRO A 181 -6.04 7.88 -6.57
CA PRO A 181 -4.92 7.10 -7.09
C PRO A 181 -4.10 6.50 -5.96
N ARG A 182 -3.69 5.26 -6.15
CA ARG A 182 -2.75 4.59 -5.25
C ARG A 182 -1.49 4.24 -5.99
N VAL A 183 -0.37 4.41 -5.33
CA VAL A 183 0.95 4.06 -5.85
C VAL A 183 1.71 3.25 -4.83
N ARG A 184 2.49 2.33 -5.32
CA ARG A 184 3.52 1.64 -4.56
C ARG A 184 4.87 2.21 -4.98
N ILE A 185 5.67 2.63 -4.02
CA ILE A 185 7.03 3.10 -4.24
C ILE A 185 7.97 2.04 -3.66
N THR A 186 8.83 1.50 -4.50
CA THR A 186 9.88 0.58 -4.07
C THR A 186 11.22 1.25 -4.33
N THR A 187 12.06 1.33 -3.30
CA THR A 187 13.42 1.85 -3.41
C THR A 187 14.42 0.70 -3.28
N SER A 188 15.42 0.69 -4.16
CA SER A 188 16.52 -0.26 -4.08
C SER A 188 17.82 0.50 -3.85
N THR A 189 18.57 0.10 -2.85
CA THR A 189 19.90 0.65 -2.57
C THR A 189 20.96 -0.40 -2.89
N PHE A 190 22.02 0.03 -3.55
CA PHE A 190 23.14 -0.84 -3.84
C PHE A 190 24.22 -0.62 -2.78
N GLY A 191 24.68 -1.68 -2.15
CA GLY A 191 25.84 -1.68 -1.29
C GLY A 191 27.15 -1.63 -2.06
N THR A 192 28.27 -1.64 -1.35
CA THR A 192 29.59 -1.80 -1.98
C THR A 192 29.62 -3.13 -2.72
N PRO A 193 30.10 -3.17 -3.99
CA PRO A 193 30.24 -4.44 -4.70
C PRO A 193 31.06 -5.43 -3.87
N LEU A 194 30.59 -6.67 -3.78
CA LEU A 194 31.39 -7.73 -3.19
C LEU A 194 32.64 -7.87 -4.07
N GLY A 195 33.81 -7.66 -3.48
CA GLY A 195 35.06 -7.88 -4.17
C GLY A 195 35.14 -9.37 -4.62
N CYS A 196 35.44 -9.59 -5.91
CA CYS A 196 35.78 -10.90 -6.44
C CYS A 196 37.19 -11.30 -6.04
#